data_50b5d26334b32e09f173426ffeb90604
#
_entry.id   50b5d26334b32e09f173426ffeb90604
#
_cell.length_a   1.000
_cell.length_b   1.000
_cell.length_c   1.000
_cell.angle_alpha   90.00
_cell.angle_beta   90.00
_cell.angle_gamma   90.00
#
_symmetry.space_group_name_H-M   'P 1'
#
loop_
_entity.id
_entity.type
_entity.pdbx_description
1 polymer ?
#
loop_
_entity_poly.entity_id
_entity_poly.type
_entity_poly.pdbx_seq_one_letter_code
_entity_poly.pdbx_strand_id
1 'polypeptide(L)'
;MSDPFSLIEPLGVDETDLFNLDNLCYRDEGNNTIVVSNIQTGLILRIRKTNAERNGYWSKGRTKQAEMFANQRIFLQFGSQFLRSIHLVKTSPTFLYELEKKIEPFRPAYRKMKGVDLSENFVFVTSDATKMPSHLVKYAFGPTLTVEIKPKFGAIPLWPATGVVNLAKNSASLFCLRQEHSSKRSRWKNLSTYCPCDLFSGDRDRLVHGLNALLTTPQNNFRVYLDSHPIYSHDVDKLGYGLYRFFHLEHDSISLNKQQNEPPNCFDHQNVCGHSKECRFSNDRDRLIRGTLLEALLHKFDSTDDDLIARVPLNSSDRQPFSMCCALHPNDKFHSTQCENCHNLRKKYTLPEGCILQRILSVQLLITTDIAFIFPHYKRVCTFLASHGWTWEMWLKLARNGEALKYLKTQELTESFDIVEKYLIALIARDCSIMITIQRARPDCPSSSPVISGTCCCIPRMLISCAVIDLDPKPLDKLRDRLDLETAVTKEAINRQYKLLIPESLS
;
A
#
# COMPACT_ATOMS: atom_id res chain seq x y z
N MET A 1 -33.02 -0.02 12.58
CA MET A 1 -31.76 0.47 12.04
C MET A 1 -30.86 -0.74 11.90
N SER A 2 -30.64 -1.22 10.69
CA SER A 2 -29.72 -2.31 10.41
C SER A 2 -28.32 -1.89 10.86
N ASP A 3 -27.65 -2.76 11.59
CA ASP A 3 -26.27 -2.55 12.04
C ASP A 3 -25.40 -2.23 10.81
N PRO A 4 -24.84 -1.00 10.67
CA PRO A 4 -23.99 -0.66 9.54
C PRO A 4 -22.68 -1.49 9.50
N PHE A 5 -22.50 -2.39 10.47
CA PHE A 5 -21.35 -3.26 10.63
C PHE A 5 -21.60 -4.71 10.17
N SER A 6 -22.76 -4.99 9.57
CA SER A 6 -23.01 -6.30 8.92
C SER A 6 -22.32 -6.43 7.54
N LEU A 7 -21.16 -5.81 7.35
CA LEU A 7 -20.25 -6.06 6.23
C LEU A 7 -19.61 -7.46 6.25
N ILE A 8 -20.08 -8.34 7.12
CA ILE A 8 -19.75 -9.76 7.09
C ILE A 8 -20.75 -10.41 6.13
N GLU A 9 -20.52 -10.27 4.83
CA GLU A 9 -21.09 -11.24 3.90
C GLU A 9 -20.65 -12.63 4.37
N PRO A 10 -21.57 -13.60 4.41
CA PRO A 10 -21.19 -14.97 4.71
C PRO A 10 -20.05 -15.37 3.76
N LEU A 11 -19.04 -16.05 4.27
CA LEU A 11 -17.85 -16.43 3.50
C LEU A 11 -18.22 -17.22 2.23
N GLY A 12 -19.44 -17.80 2.19
CA GLY A 12 -19.94 -18.56 1.04
C GLY A 12 -19.15 -19.84 0.74
N VAL A 13 -18.22 -20.21 1.64
CA VAL A 13 -17.30 -21.34 1.49
C VAL A 13 -17.39 -22.19 2.75
N ASP A 14 -17.42 -23.51 2.58
CA ASP A 14 -17.39 -24.47 3.69
C ASP A 14 -16.05 -24.37 4.44
N GLU A 15 -16.09 -24.43 5.77
CA GLU A 15 -14.89 -24.44 6.62
C GLU A 15 -13.97 -25.63 6.28
N THR A 16 -14.52 -26.77 5.84
CA THR A 16 -13.75 -27.95 5.42
C THR A 16 -12.89 -27.64 4.18
N ASP A 17 -13.42 -26.92 3.21
CA ASP A 17 -12.68 -26.50 2.02
C ASP A 17 -11.66 -25.40 2.36
N LEU A 18 -12.03 -24.51 3.28
CA LEU A 18 -11.15 -23.41 3.71
C LEU A 18 -9.90 -23.94 4.39
N PHE A 19 -10.02 -24.97 5.24
CA PHE A 19 -8.93 -25.52 6.05
C PHE A 19 -8.33 -26.81 5.48
N ASN A 20 -8.71 -27.21 4.26
CA ASN A 20 -8.08 -28.32 3.60
C ASN A 20 -6.62 -28.01 3.28
N LEU A 21 -5.72 -28.67 4.01
CA LEU A 21 -4.27 -28.44 3.89
C LEU A 21 -3.78 -28.63 2.45
N ASP A 22 -4.31 -29.57 1.68
CA ASP A 22 -3.86 -29.85 0.31
C ASP A 22 -4.01 -28.63 -0.60
N ASN A 23 -5.02 -27.81 -0.33
CA ASN A 23 -5.30 -26.60 -1.09
C ASN A 23 -4.55 -25.35 -0.59
N LEU A 24 -3.80 -25.45 0.52
CA LEU A 24 -3.12 -24.33 1.14
C LEU A 24 -1.66 -24.23 0.70
N CYS A 25 -1.28 -23.07 0.17
CA CYS A 25 0.06 -22.79 -0.30
C CYS A 25 0.63 -21.53 0.39
N TYR A 26 1.90 -21.61 0.82
CA TYR A 26 2.63 -20.43 1.29
C TYR A 26 2.68 -19.36 0.22
N ARG A 27 2.37 -18.11 0.59
CA ARG A 27 2.34 -16.96 -0.31
C ARG A 27 3.44 -15.94 -0.03
N ASP A 28 3.43 -15.42 1.18
CA ASP A 28 4.38 -14.42 1.67
C ASP A 28 4.28 -14.30 3.19
N GLU A 29 5.18 -13.54 3.81
CA GLU A 29 5.08 -13.24 5.23
C GLU A 29 5.70 -11.89 5.60
N GLY A 30 5.00 -11.19 6.50
CA GLY A 30 5.50 -9.99 7.16
C GLY A 30 6.23 -10.29 8.47
N ASN A 31 6.43 -9.27 9.29
CA ASN A 31 7.03 -9.42 10.62
C ASN A 31 6.11 -10.14 11.61
N ASN A 32 4.79 -9.97 11.46
CA ASN A 32 3.79 -10.42 12.42
C ASN A 32 2.78 -11.42 11.85
N THR A 33 2.76 -11.61 10.54
CA THR A 33 1.72 -12.39 9.85
C THR A 33 2.33 -13.24 8.74
N ILE A 34 1.89 -14.49 8.64
CA ILE A 34 2.11 -15.39 7.50
C ILE A 34 0.87 -15.33 6.64
N VAL A 35 1.06 -15.30 5.33
CA VAL A 35 0.00 -15.27 4.32
C VAL A 35 0.00 -16.58 3.56
N VAL A 36 -1.14 -17.26 3.57
CA VAL A 36 -1.35 -18.54 2.89
C VAL A 36 -2.53 -18.40 1.94
N SER A 37 -2.39 -18.85 0.71
CA SER A 37 -3.48 -18.86 -0.27
C SER A 37 -4.15 -20.24 -0.32
N ASN A 38 -5.47 -20.23 -0.36
CA ASN A 38 -6.24 -21.42 -0.70
C ASN A 38 -6.52 -21.40 -2.21
N ILE A 39 -5.92 -22.33 -2.94
CA ILE A 39 -5.95 -22.38 -4.41
C ILE A 39 -7.35 -22.73 -4.95
N GLN A 40 -8.13 -23.51 -4.20
CA GLN A 40 -9.48 -23.93 -4.60
C GLN A 40 -10.48 -22.79 -4.42
N THR A 41 -10.50 -22.16 -3.25
CA THR A 41 -11.50 -21.13 -2.91
C THR A 41 -11.10 -19.74 -3.40
N GLY A 42 -9.81 -19.51 -3.70
CA GLY A 42 -9.30 -18.19 -4.02
C GLY A 42 -9.23 -17.22 -2.82
N LEU A 43 -9.24 -17.76 -1.61
CA LEU A 43 -9.16 -17.01 -0.37
C LEU A 43 -7.72 -16.98 0.16
N ILE A 44 -7.44 -15.97 0.95
CA ILE A 44 -6.18 -15.77 1.66
C ILE A 44 -6.44 -15.91 3.15
N LEU A 45 -5.64 -16.76 3.80
CA LEU A 45 -5.58 -16.88 5.24
C LEU A 45 -4.39 -16.08 5.77
N ARG A 46 -4.63 -15.19 6.73
CA ARG A 46 -3.60 -14.41 7.41
C ARG A 46 -3.44 -14.94 8.83
N ILE A 47 -2.29 -15.52 9.10
CA ILE A 47 -2.00 -16.29 10.31
C ILE A 47 -0.97 -15.53 11.13
N ARG A 48 -1.21 -15.37 12.43
CA ARG A 48 -0.31 -14.66 13.32
C ARG A 48 0.96 -15.45 13.60
N LYS A 49 2.07 -14.73 13.71
CA LYS A 49 3.38 -15.26 14.11
C LYS A 49 3.61 -15.06 15.61
N THR A 50 4.40 -15.97 16.20
CA THR A 50 4.86 -15.84 17.61
C THR A 50 5.67 -14.56 17.79
N ASN A 51 5.50 -13.91 18.92
CA ASN A 51 6.34 -12.77 19.36
C ASN A 51 7.39 -13.26 20.34
N ALA A 52 8.50 -13.77 19.85
CA ALA A 52 9.59 -14.30 20.69
C ALA A 52 10.24 -13.24 21.62
N GLU A 53 10.14 -11.96 21.32
CA GLU A 53 10.83 -10.88 22.04
C GLU A 53 9.96 -10.13 23.07
N ARG A 54 8.66 -10.42 23.15
CA ARG A 54 7.74 -9.70 24.06
C ARG A 54 7.15 -10.63 25.11
N ASN A 55 7.99 -11.02 26.05
CA ASN A 55 7.55 -11.72 27.26
C ASN A 55 6.52 -10.86 28.03
N GLY A 56 5.28 -11.27 27.97
CA GLY A 56 4.37 -11.18 29.12
C GLY A 56 3.29 -10.12 29.13
N TYR A 57 3.41 -8.96 28.53
CA TYR A 57 2.41 -7.89 28.71
C TYR A 57 1.39 -7.73 27.57
N TRP A 58 1.70 -8.16 26.37
CA TRP A 58 0.88 -7.86 25.17
C TRP A 58 0.15 -9.07 24.57
N SER A 59 0.47 -10.30 25.01
CA SER A 59 -0.14 -11.51 24.45
C SER A 59 -1.50 -11.88 25.07
N LYS A 60 -1.80 -11.40 26.27
CA LYS A 60 -3.02 -11.81 27.01
C LYS A 60 -4.24 -10.90 26.84
N GLY A 61 -4.13 -9.76 26.18
CA GLY A 61 -5.21 -8.75 26.16
C GLY A 61 -5.80 -8.40 24.80
N ARG A 62 -5.23 -8.86 23.70
CA ARG A 62 -5.82 -8.62 22.37
C ARG A 62 -6.97 -9.58 22.14
N THR A 63 -8.17 -9.18 22.52
CA THR A 63 -9.34 -9.87 22.00
C THR A 63 -9.41 -9.57 20.51
N LYS A 64 -9.49 -10.60 19.68
CA LYS A 64 -9.61 -10.52 18.22
C LYS A 64 -10.78 -9.65 17.77
N GLN A 65 -11.82 -9.55 18.57
CA GLN A 65 -12.89 -8.58 18.37
C GLN A 65 -12.38 -7.13 18.38
N ALA A 66 -11.37 -6.79 19.20
CA ALA A 66 -10.78 -5.45 19.19
C ALA A 66 -9.96 -5.18 17.92
N GLU A 67 -9.28 -6.21 17.38
CA GLU A 67 -8.57 -6.08 16.10
C GLU A 67 -9.53 -5.93 14.92
N MET A 68 -10.58 -6.73 14.86
CA MET A 68 -11.66 -6.55 13.87
C MET A 68 -12.24 -5.14 13.95
N PHE A 69 -12.40 -4.67 15.14
CA PHE A 69 -13.00 -3.38 15.39
C PHE A 69 -12.11 -2.21 14.97
N ALA A 70 -10.82 -2.27 15.29
CA ALA A 70 -9.86 -1.28 14.81
C ALA A 70 -9.80 -1.31 13.26
N ASN A 71 -9.87 -2.51 12.66
CA ASN A 71 -9.94 -2.67 11.21
C ASN A 71 -11.18 -2.00 10.62
N GLN A 72 -12.37 -2.12 11.23
CA GLN A 72 -13.59 -1.47 10.74
C GLN A 72 -13.47 0.07 10.70
N ARG A 73 -12.93 0.70 11.75
CA ARG A 73 -12.70 2.15 11.76
C ARG A 73 -11.70 2.61 10.70
N ILE A 74 -10.67 1.81 10.46
CA ILE A 74 -9.68 2.04 9.41
C ILE A 74 -10.35 1.89 8.04
N PHE A 75 -11.15 0.85 7.85
CA PHE A 75 -11.82 0.56 6.59
C PHE A 75 -12.75 1.67 6.14
N LEU A 76 -13.51 2.27 7.05
CA LEU A 76 -14.39 3.40 6.74
C LEU A 76 -13.63 4.60 6.12
N GLN A 77 -12.34 4.73 6.39
CA GLN A 77 -11.53 5.82 5.84
C GLN A 77 -11.11 5.60 4.38
N PHE A 78 -11.02 4.34 3.93
CA PHE A 78 -10.50 4.04 2.58
C PHE A 78 -11.59 3.92 1.50
N GLY A 79 -12.87 3.78 1.89
CA GLY A 79 -13.98 3.53 0.97
C GLY A 79 -14.12 2.04 0.60
N SER A 80 -15.34 1.55 0.61
CA SER A 80 -15.66 0.13 0.41
C SER A 80 -15.17 -0.44 -0.94
N GLN A 81 -15.17 0.39 -2.00
CA GLN A 81 -14.72 0.02 -3.35
C GLN A 81 -13.23 -0.40 -3.40
N PHE A 82 -12.41 0.05 -2.45
CA PHE A 82 -10.98 -0.29 -2.40
C PHE A 82 -10.64 -1.35 -1.36
N LEU A 83 -11.64 -1.88 -0.67
CA LEU A 83 -11.42 -2.83 0.40
C LEU A 83 -11.86 -4.24 -0.01
N ARG A 84 -11.21 -5.21 0.59
CA ARG A 84 -11.65 -6.61 0.56
C ARG A 84 -12.28 -6.94 1.90
N SER A 85 -13.42 -7.64 1.88
CA SER A 85 -14.03 -8.15 3.12
C SER A 85 -13.03 -8.99 3.89
N ILE A 86 -12.97 -8.79 5.20
CA ILE A 86 -12.14 -9.56 6.12
C ILE A 86 -13.07 -10.30 7.08
N HIS A 87 -12.91 -11.62 7.13
CA HIS A 87 -13.65 -12.50 8.01
C HIS A 87 -12.73 -13.05 9.09
N LEU A 88 -13.25 -13.19 10.31
CA LEU A 88 -12.57 -13.84 11.40
C LEU A 88 -13.14 -15.25 11.53
N VAL A 89 -12.33 -16.26 11.20
CA VAL A 89 -12.76 -17.65 11.21
C VAL A 89 -12.06 -18.40 12.33
N LYS A 90 -12.82 -19.21 13.06
CA LYS A 90 -12.30 -20.02 14.15
C LYS A 90 -11.38 -21.12 13.60
N THR A 91 -10.28 -21.37 14.29
CA THR A 91 -9.32 -22.43 13.91
C THR A 91 -8.87 -23.22 15.15
N SER A 92 -8.12 -24.31 14.93
CA SER A 92 -7.59 -25.13 16.00
C SER A 92 -6.06 -25.08 16.07
N PRO A 93 -5.47 -25.28 17.24
CA PRO A 93 -4.00 -25.42 17.37
C PRO A 93 -3.44 -26.56 16.53
N THR A 94 -4.19 -27.67 16.38
CA THR A 94 -3.79 -28.81 15.54
C THR A 94 -3.66 -28.40 14.08
N PHE A 95 -4.66 -27.71 13.52
CA PHE A 95 -4.59 -27.20 12.16
C PHE A 95 -3.41 -26.24 11.98
N LEU A 96 -3.21 -25.31 12.90
CA LEU A 96 -2.10 -24.34 12.82
C LEU A 96 -0.74 -25.05 12.85
N TYR A 97 -0.58 -26.09 13.64
CA TYR A 97 0.64 -26.89 13.73
C TYR A 97 0.93 -27.66 12.43
N GLU A 98 -0.09 -28.34 11.88
CA GLU A 98 0.07 -29.06 10.61
C GLU A 98 0.33 -28.11 9.44
N LEU A 99 -0.34 -26.95 9.43
CA LEU A 99 -0.08 -25.93 8.43
C LEU A 99 1.35 -25.38 8.54
N GLU A 100 1.84 -25.14 9.75
CA GLU A 100 3.22 -24.67 9.96
C GLU A 100 4.23 -25.66 9.37
N LYS A 101 4.06 -26.95 9.63
CA LYS A 101 4.91 -28.00 9.05
C LYS A 101 4.87 -28.00 7.53
N LYS A 102 3.68 -27.85 6.95
CA LYS A 102 3.51 -27.84 5.50
C LYS A 102 4.21 -26.66 4.83
N ILE A 103 4.09 -25.47 5.39
CA ILE A 103 4.62 -24.25 4.76
C ILE A 103 6.08 -23.98 5.10
N GLU A 104 6.62 -24.59 6.15
CA GLU A 104 7.98 -24.35 6.65
C GLU A 104 9.06 -24.45 5.55
N PRO A 105 9.06 -25.44 4.63
CA PRO A 105 10.07 -25.56 3.57
C PRO A 105 10.08 -24.35 2.61
N PHE A 106 8.96 -23.68 2.45
CA PHE A 106 8.79 -22.56 1.52
C PHE A 106 9.09 -21.19 2.14
N ARG A 107 9.26 -21.13 3.47
CA ARG A 107 9.51 -19.89 4.18
C ARG A 107 10.97 -19.45 4.05
N PRO A 108 11.25 -18.14 3.86
CA PRO A 108 12.62 -17.61 3.85
C PRO A 108 13.34 -17.90 5.17
N ALA A 109 14.61 -18.35 5.11
CA ALA A 109 15.37 -18.74 6.30
C ALA A 109 15.40 -17.64 7.39
N TYR A 110 15.59 -16.37 7.00
CA TYR A 110 15.63 -15.23 7.92
C TYR A 110 14.29 -14.92 8.60
N ARG A 111 13.17 -15.52 8.12
CA ARG A 111 11.83 -15.38 8.69
C ARG A 111 11.44 -16.50 9.64
N LYS A 112 12.13 -17.64 9.56
CA LYS A 112 11.80 -18.86 10.33
C LYS A 112 12.00 -18.73 11.83
N MET A 113 12.72 -17.70 12.30
CA MET A 113 12.89 -17.43 13.74
C MET A 113 11.55 -17.17 14.47
N LYS A 114 10.52 -16.76 13.75
CA LYS A 114 9.16 -16.59 14.30
C LYS A 114 8.24 -17.61 13.64
N GLY A 115 7.77 -18.58 14.41
CA GLY A 115 6.82 -19.59 13.99
C GLY A 115 5.38 -19.08 13.95
N VAL A 116 4.45 -19.98 13.68
CA VAL A 116 3.01 -19.75 13.82
C VAL A 116 2.66 -19.64 15.30
N ASP A 117 1.78 -18.73 15.66
CA ASP A 117 1.25 -18.62 17.01
C ASP A 117 0.15 -19.66 17.24
N LEU A 118 0.53 -20.79 17.81
CA LEU A 118 -0.40 -21.91 18.08
C LEU A 118 -1.42 -21.62 19.20
N SER A 119 -1.23 -20.53 19.96
CA SER A 119 -2.21 -20.09 20.97
C SER A 119 -3.40 -19.38 20.35
N GLU A 120 -3.33 -19.06 19.05
CA GLU A 120 -4.40 -18.41 18.33
C GLU A 120 -5.55 -19.37 18.00
N ASN A 121 -6.79 -18.91 18.22
CA ASN A 121 -8.00 -19.68 17.93
C ASN A 121 -8.74 -19.22 16.68
N PHE A 122 -8.18 -18.27 15.94
CA PHE A 122 -8.81 -17.68 14.77
C PHE A 122 -7.76 -17.26 13.74
N VAL A 123 -8.16 -17.19 12.50
CA VAL A 123 -7.40 -16.64 11.39
C VAL A 123 -8.23 -15.57 10.69
N PHE A 124 -7.57 -14.59 10.11
CA PHE A 124 -8.23 -13.64 9.22
C PHE A 124 -8.29 -14.23 7.81
N VAL A 125 -9.48 -14.20 7.21
CA VAL A 125 -9.73 -14.69 5.86
C VAL A 125 -10.21 -13.52 5.00
N THR A 126 -9.66 -13.40 3.80
CA THR A 126 -10.00 -12.36 2.83
C THR A 126 -9.89 -12.90 1.40
N SER A 127 -10.53 -12.26 0.43
CA SER A 127 -10.33 -12.63 -0.97
C SER A 127 -8.90 -12.28 -1.44
N ASP A 128 -8.37 -13.09 -2.37
CA ASP A 128 -7.05 -12.86 -2.95
C ASP A 128 -7.08 -11.61 -3.85
N ALA A 129 -6.40 -10.55 -3.42
CA ALA A 129 -6.32 -9.30 -4.17
C ALA A 129 -5.49 -9.42 -5.47
N THR A 130 -4.82 -10.55 -5.71
CA THR A 130 -4.17 -10.85 -6.99
C THR A 130 -5.13 -11.47 -8.02
N LYS A 131 -6.40 -11.66 -7.64
CA LYS A 131 -7.45 -12.14 -8.53
C LYS A 131 -8.49 -11.05 -8.79
N MET A 132 -9.10 -11.10 -9.97
CA MET A 132 -10.23 -10.23 -10.28
C MET A 132 -11.39 -10.55 -9.32
N PRO A 133 -12.09 -9.55 -8.76
CA PRO A 133 -13.26 -9.77 -7.91
C PRO A 133 -14.36 -10.60 -8.61
N SER A 134 -15.10 -11.39 -7.84
CA SER A 134 -16.13 -12.31 -8.36
C SER A 134 -17.17 -11.61 -9.23
N HIS A 135 -17.60 -10.42 -8.87
CA HIS A 135 -18.58 -9.63 -9.65
C HIS A 135 -18.02 -9.12 -10.98
N LEU A 136 -16.70 -9.01 -11.15
CA LEU A 136 -16.03 -8.55 -12.35
C LEU A 136 -15.48 -9.71 -13.22
N VAL A 137 -15.15 -10.85 -12.63
CA VAL A 137 -14.47 -11.95 -13.33
C VAL A 137 -15.23 -12.46 -14.55
N LYS A 138 -16.56 -12.41 -14.54
CA LYS A 138 -17.41 -12.81 -15.66
C LYS A 138 -17.22 -11.93 -16.91
N TYR A 139 -16.75 -10.71 -16.74
CA TYR A 139 -16.47 -9.76 -17.82
C TYR A 139 -14.99 -9.72 -18.23
N ALA A 140 -14.19 -10.61 -17.67
CA ALA A 140 -12.76 -10.69 -17.93
C ALA A 140 -12.40 -11.98 -18.67
N PHE A 141 -11.26 -11.98 -19.34
CA PHE A 141 -10.70 -13.18 -19.98
C PHE A 141 -9.17 -13.09 -20.06
N GLY A 142 -8.55 -14.25 -20.29
CA GLY A 142 -7.08 -14.36 -20.35
C GLY A 142 -6.41 -14.28 -18.96
N PRO A 143 -5.08 -14.18 -18.91
CA PRO A 143 -4.34 -14.15 -17.67
C PRO A 143 -4.60 -12.86 -16.86
N THR A 144 -4.34 -12.94 -15.57
CA THR A 144 -4.47 -11.82 -14.64
C THR A 144 -3.10 -11.27 -14.31
N LEU A 145 -2.88 -9.99 -14.58
CA LEU A 145 -1.68 -9.26 -14.13
C LEU A 145 -2.03 -8.46 -12.88
N THR A 146 -1.24 -8.61 -11.82
CA THR A 146 -1.40 -7.80 -10.62
C THR A 146 -0.10 -7.14 -10.23
N VAL A 147 -0.19 -5.85 -9.90
CA VAL A 147 0.94 -5.06 -9.41
C VAL A 147 0.68 -4.63 -7.98
N GLU A 148 1.62 -4.92 -7.09
CA GLU A 148 1.65 -4.43 -5.73
C GLU A 148 2.58 -3.22 -5.65
N ILE A 149 2.07 -2.09 -5.13
CA ILE A 149 2.85 -0.89 -4.86
C ILE A 149 2.73 -0.55 -3.37
N LYS A 150 3.86 -0.39 -2.68
CA LYS A 150 3.89 0.23 -1.34
C LYS A 150 4.19 1.72 -1.48
N PRO A 151 3.15 2.57 -1.52
CA PRO A 151 3.30 3.95 -1.96
C PRO A 151 4.06 4.84 -0.97
N LYS A 152 4.11 4.44 0.31
CA LYS A 152 4.70 5.21 1.40
C LYS A 152 4.01 6.56 1.61
N PHE A 153 4.59 7.47 2.41
CA PHE A 153 3.95 8.75 2.72
C PHE A 153 4.16 9.75 1.57
N GLY A 154 3.07 10.14 0.93
CA GLY A 154 3.03 10.94 -0.30
C GLY A 154 3.11 12.44 -0.13
N ALA A 155 3.39 12.94 1.08
CA ALA A 155 3.47 14.37 1.34
C ALA A 155 4.72 14.72 2.18
N ILE A 156 5.14 15.97 2.07
CA ILE A 156 6.08 16.60 2.99
C ILE A 156 5.25 17.60 3.81
N PRO A 157 5.07 17.38 5.11
CA PRO A 157 4.42 18.36 5.96
C PRO A 157 5.21 19.68 5.93
N LEU A 158 4.51 20.79 5.80
CA LEU A 158 5.15 22.10 5.85
C LEU A 158 5.34 22.49 7.32
N TRP A 159 6.58 22.52 7.75
CA TRP A 159 6.97 23.03 9.06
C TRP A 159 7.30 24.53 8.93
N PRO A 160 7.13 25.32 10.00
CA PRO A 160 7.66 26.68 10.02
C PRO A 160 9.12 26.64 9.57
N ALA A 161 9.50 27.53 8.66
CA ALA A 161 10.86 27.58 8.09
C ALA A 161 11.96 28.01 9.11
N THR A 162 11.69 27.86 10.40
CA THR A 162 12.57 28.24 11.49
C THR A 162 13.26 27.00 12.06
N GLY A 163 14.59 27.06 12.09
CA GLY A 163 15.44 26.01 12.67
C GLY A 163 15.89 24.93 11.69
N VAL A 164 17.12 24.46 11.89
CA VAL A 164 17.81 23.48 11.01
C VAL A 164 17.04 22.16 10.90
N VAL A 165 16.38 21.74 11.98
CA VAL A 165 15.56 20.49 12.01
C VAL A 165 14.41 20.58 11.03
N ASN A 166 13.71 21.71 11.00
CA ASN A 166 12.56 21.90 10.12
C ASN A 166 13.00 22.06 8.66
N LEU A 167 14.11 22.74 8.40
CA LEU A 167 14.71 22.84 7.06
C LEU A 167 15.06 21.46 6.51
N ALA A 168 15.69 20.59 7.32
CA ALA A 168 16.01 19.22 6.91
C ALA A 168 14.76 18.39 6.62
N LYS A 169 13.71 18.51 7.44
CA LYS A 169 12.43 17.81 7.23
C LYS A 169 11.64 18.32 6.03
N ASN A 170 11.77 19.61 5.70
CA ASN A 170 11.11 20.23 4.54
C ASN A 170 11.84 19.96 3.22
N SER A 171 13.10 19.52 3.26
CA SER A 171 13.93 19.34 2.07
C SER A 171 13.56 18.12 1.24
N ALA A 172 13.02 17.05 1.86
CA ALA A 172 12.73 15.79 1.20
C ALA A 172 11.64 14.98 1.92
N SER A 173 11.03 14.05 1.21
CA SER A 173 10.10 13.11 1.84
C SER A 173 10.82 12.28 2.90
N LEU A 174 10.10 11.91 3.96
CA LEU A 174 10.64 11.04 5.01
C LEU A 174 11.14 9.68 4.45
N PHE A 175 10.55 9.21 3.36
CA PHE A 175 11.00 8.01 2.67
C PHE A 175 12.39 8.20 2.06
N CYS A 176 12.63 9.32 1.36
CA CYS A 176 13.93 9.63 0.78
C CYS A 176 15.01 9.80 1.86
N LEU A 177 14.72 10.57 2.90
CA LEU A 177 15.63 10.73 4.05
C LEU A 177 15.95 9.37 4.71
N ARG A 178 14.95 8.51 4.85
CA ARG A 178 15.11 7.18 5.43
C ARG A 178 15.93 6.23 4.55
N GLN A 179 15.84 6.33 3.24
CA GLN A 179 16.66 5.52 2.33
C GLN A 179 18.15 5.76 2.58
N GLU A 180 18.55 7.01 2.69
CA GLU A 180 19.94 7.37 2.99
C GLU A 180 20.40 6.85 4.34
N HIS A 181 19.57 6.99 5.38
CA HIS A 181 19.86 6.42 6.70
C HIS A 181 20.01 4.88 6.67
N SER A 182 19.21 4.20 5.84
CA SER A 182 19.22 2.73 5.72
C SER A 182 20.39 2.22 4.89
N SER A 183 20.89 2.98 3.91
CA SER A 183 22.02 2.60 3.06
C SER A 183 23.31 2.42 3.85
N LYS A 184 23.56 3.30 4.81
CA LYS A 184 24.73 3.24 5.71
C LYS A 184 24.72 2.01 6.62
N ARG A 185 23.52 1.41 6.84
CA ARG A 185 23.33 0.19 7.62
C ARG A 185 23.30 -1.07 6.76
N SER A 186 23.77 -1.01 5.52
CA SER A 186 23.86 -2.13 4.56
C SER A 186 22.53 -2.81 4.23
N ARG A 187 21.38 -2.17 4.55
CA ARG A 187 20.07 -2.75 4.30
C ARG A 187 19.72 -2.76 2.80
N TRP A 188 20.18 -1.74 2.06
CA TRP A 188 19.95 -1.61 0.62
C TRP A 188 21.26 -1.32 -0.08
N LYS A 189 21.66 -2.16 -1.02
CA LYS A 189 22.88 -1.95 -1.83
C LYS A 189 22.70 -0.76 -2.76
N ASN A 190 21.50 -0.61 -3.35
CA ASN A 190 21.18 0.45 -4.29
C ASN A 190 20.06 1.33 -3.73
N LEU A 191 20.26 2.64 -3.74
CA LEU A 191 19.21 3.61 -3.44
C LEU A 191 18.23 3.66 -4.61
N SER A 192 16.95 3.77 -4.30
CA SER A 192 15.92 4.00 -5.31
C SER A 192 15.75 5.50 -5.53
N THR A 193 15.55 5.89 -6.79
CA THR A 193 15.15 7.26 -7.16
C THR A 193 13.65 7.51 -6.91
N TYR A 194 12.91 6.50 -6.47
CA TYR A 194 11.51 6.63 -6.14
C TYR A 194 11.27 7.66 -5.03
N CYS A 195 10.36 8.60 -5.30
CA CYS A 195 9.83 9.51 -4.30
C CYS A 195 8.31 9.35 -4.19
N PRO A 196 7.75 9.09 -3.01
CA PRO A 196 6.30 9.04 -2.81
C PRO A 196 5.58 10.31 -3.28
N CYS A 197 6.20 11.47 -3.14
CA CYS A 197 5.63 12.74 -3.59
C CYS A 197 5.43 12.82 -5.10
N ASP A 198 6.15 12.03 -5.90
CA ASP A 198 5.93 11.95 -7.34
C ASP A 198 4.68 11.13 -7.65
N LEU A 199 4.50 9.99 -6.97
CA LEU A 199 3.33 9.14 -7.13
C LEU A 199 2.03 9.86 -6.74
N PHE A 200 2.07 10.73 -5.73
CA PHE A 200 0.90 11.45 -5.23
C PHE A 200 0.79 12.89 -5.77
N SER A 201 1.58 13.27 -6.76
CA SER A 201 1.63 14.65 -7.26
C SER A 201 0.41 15.09 -8.06
N GLY A 202 -0.33 14.17 -8.66
CA GLY A 202 -1.36 14.47 -9.66
C GLY A 202 -0.80 14.85 -11.04
N ASP A 203 0.49 15.10 -11.15
CA ASP A 203 1.19 15.37 -12.40
C ASP A 203 1.55 14.04 -13.09
N ARG A 204 1.12 13.88 -14.35
CA ARG A 204 1.30 12.60 -15.08
C ARG A 204 2.78 12.27 -15.31
N ASP A 205 3.62 13.26 -15.61
CA ASP A 205 5.04 13.03 -15.87
C ASP A 205 5.77 12.63 -14.60
N ARG A 206 5.47 13.27 -13.47
CA ARG A 206 6.00 12.87 -12.16
C ARG A 206 5.52 11.49 -11.72
N LEU A 207 4.25 11.15 -11.96
CA LEU A 207 3.74 9.79 -11.72
C LEU A 207 4.50 8.77 -12.55
N VAL A 208 4.72 9.05 -13.84
CA VAL A 208 5.52 8.18 -14.72
C VAL A 208 6.96 8.06 -14.21
N HIS A 209 7.57 9.17 -13.74
CA HIS A 209 8.91 9.14 -13.12
C HIS A 209 8.92 8.21 -11.89
N GLY A 210 7.95 8.34 -10.98
CA GLY A 210 7.82 7.48 -9.81
C GLY A 210 7.63 6.00 -10.15
N LEU A 211 6.80 5.69 -11.16
CA LEU A 211 6.60 4.32 -11.65
C LEU A 211 7.89 3.75 -12.29
N ASN A 212 8.62 4.55 -13.06
CA ASN A 212 9.92 4.16 -13.60
C ASN A 212 10.92 3.81 -12.50
N ALA A 213 11.01 4.65 -11.48
CA ALA A 213 11.89 4.43 -10.35
C ALA A 213 11.55 3.13 -9.59
N LEU A 214 10.26 2.81 -9.43
CA LEU A 214 9.80 1.56 -8.84
C LEU A 214 10.15 0.33 -9.70
N LEU A 215 10.01 0.44 -11.01
CA LEU A 215 10.39 -0.62 -11.95
C LEU A 215 11.91 -0.86 -11.96
N THR A 216 12.69 0.21 -11.95
CA THR A 216 14.17 0.12 -12.02
C THR A 216 14.77 -0.37 -10.70
N THR A 217 14.25 0.11 -9.56
CA THR A 217 14.76 -0.23 -8.22
C THR A 217 13.60 -0.54 -7.28
N PRO A 218 12.97 -1.71 -7.41
CA PRO A 218 11.74 -2.05 -6.70
C PRO A 218 11.93 -2.15 -5.18
N GLN A 219 13.11 -2.54 -4.71
CA GLN A 219 13.37 -2.85 -3.31
C GLN A 219 12.25 -3.76 -2.75
N ASN A 220 11.49 -3.31 -1.73
CA ASN A 220 10.28 -3.98 -1.24
C ASN A 220 8.99 -3.18 -1.52
N ASN A 221 9.06 -2.22 -2.45
CA ASN A 221 7.95 -1.30 -2.71
C ASN A 221 7.17 -1.64 -3.99
N PHE A 222 7.67 -2.58 -4.79
CA PHE A 222 7.06 -2.95 -6.05
C PHE A 222 7.20 -4.45 -6.31
N ARG A 223 6.09 -5.11 -6.67
CA ARG A 223 6.05 -6.53 -7.06
C ARG A 223 5.03 -6.71 -8.18
N VAL A 224 5.26 -7.69 -9.03
CA VAL A 224 4.35 -8.06 -10.12
C VAL A 224 4.01 -9.53 -10.04
N TYR A 225 2.74 -9.85 -10.24
CA TYR A 225 2.20 -11.20 -10.24
C TYR A 225 1.50 -11.48 -11.56
N LEU A 226 1.68 -12.68 -12.11
CA LEU A 226 0.91 -13.20 -13.23
C LEU A 226 0.15 -14.44 -12.75
N ASP A 227 -1.17 -14.46 -12.93
CA ASP A 227 -2.05 -15.52 -12.43
C ASP A 227 -1.75 -15.88 -10.96
N SER A 228 -1.62 -14.83 -10.15
CA SER A 228 -1.28 -14.93 -8.74
C SER A 228 0.14 -15.43 -8.40
N HIS A 229 1.00 -15.71 -9.36
CA HIS A 229 2.39 -16.11 -9.13
C HIS A 229 3.33 -14.89 -9.26
N PRO A 230 4.27 -14.68 -8.34
CA PRO A 230 5.21 -13.58 -8.44
C PRO A 230 6.15 -13.79 -9.63
N ILE A 231 6.19 -12.82 -10.54
CA ILE A 231 7.07 -12.82 -11.71
C ILE A 231 8.17 -11.78 -11.63
N TYR A 232 8.06 -10.82 -10.70
CA TYR A 232 9.05 -9.78 -10.53
C TYR A 232 9.14 -9.30 -9.08
N SER A 233 10.35 -9.40 -8.55
CA SER A 233 10.83 -8.64 -7.39
C SER A 233 12.25 -8.13 -7.60
N HIS A 234 13.07 -8.81 -8.41
CA HIS A 234 14.46 -8.46 -8.72
C HIS A 234 14.96 -9.03 -10.05
N ASP A 235 14.15 -9.80 -10.77
CA ASP A 235 14.51 -10.51 -12.00
C ASP A 235 13.78 -9.85 -13.19
N VAL A 236 14.53 -9.08 -13.97
CA VAL A 236 14.01 -8.29 -15.10
C VAL A 236 13.59 -9.21 -16.26
N ASP A 237 14.27 -10.35 -16.44
CA ASP A 237 13.97 -11.26 -17.54
C ASP A 237 12.63 -11.97 -17.33
N LYS A 238 12.35 -12.37 -16.09
CA LYS A 238 11.02 -12.93 -15.73
C LYS A 238 9.92 -11.92 -15.89
N LEU A 239 10.15 -10.66 -15.55
CA LEU A 239 9.20 -9.60 -15.80
C LEU A 239 8.91 -9.46 -17.30
N GLY A 240 9.96 -9.37 -18.11
CA GLY A 240 9.85 -9.25 -19.57
C GLY A 240 9.01 -10.36 -20.20
N TYR A 241 9.26 -11.62 -19.83
CA TYR A 241 8.50 -12.76 -20.31
C TYR A 241 7.03 -12.76 -19.82
N GLY A 242 6.80 -12.45 -18.56
CA GLY A 242 5.46 -12.37 -17.99
C GLY A 242 4.61 -11.28 -18.63
N LEU A 243 5.17 -10.10 -18.88
CA LEU A 243 4.51 -9.02 -19.58
C LEU A 243 4.24 -9.36 -21.06
N TYR A 244 5.18 -10.03 -21.71
CA TYR A 244 4.96 -10.54 -23.05
C TYR A 244 3.75 -11.48 -23.09
N ARG A 245 3.69 -12.48 -22.23
CA ARG A 245 2.53 -13.39 -22.13
C ARG A 245 1.23 -12.64 -21.89
N PHE A 246 1.23 -11.63 -21.01
CA PHE A 246 0.04 -10.87 -20.68
C PHE A 246 -0.49 -10.04 -21.86
N PHE A 247 0.39 -9.37 -22.61
CA PHE A 247 -0.01 -8.45 -23.67
C PHE A 247 -0.19 -9.11 -25.05
N HIS A 248 0.35 -10.30 -25.34
CA HIS A 248 0.45 -10.88 -26.69
C HIS A 248 -0.30 -12.21 -26.90
N LEU A 249 -1.22 -12.59 -26.02
CA LEU A 249 -1.93 -13.89 -26.10
C LEU A 249 -2.76 -14.14 -27.37
N GLU A 250 -3.05 -13.12 -28.19
CA GLU A 250 -3.90 -13.30 -29.37
C GLU A 250 -3.16 -13.91 -30.57
N HIS A 251 -1.82 -13.91 -30.56
CA HIS A 251 -1.06 -14.46 -31.68
C HIS A 251 -0.81 -15.98 -31.61
N ASP A 252 -0.91 -16.60 -30.43
CA ASP A 252 -0.61 -18.03 -30.28
C ASP A 252 -1.72 -18.96 -30.74
N SER A 253 -2.94 -18.44 -30.97
CA SER A 253 -4.05 -19.27 -31.50
C SER A 253 -3.98 -19.49 -33.02
N ILE A 254 -3.13 -18.77 -33.76
CA ILE A 254 -3.01 -18.90 -35.22
C ILE A 254 -1.74 -19.66 -35.64
N SER A 255 -0.75 -19.84 -34.76
CA SER A 255 0.57 -20.40 -35.11
C SER A 255 0.99 -21.64 -34.34
N LEU A 256 0.06 -22.49 -33.87
CA LEU A 256 0.37 -23.76 -33.17
C LEU A 256 1.02 -24.82 -34.08
N ASN A 257 1.50 -24.48 -35.28
CA ASN A 257 2.15 -25.40 -36.21
C ASN A 257 3.56 -25.05 -36.64
N LYS A 258 4.32 -24.19 -35.97
CA LYS A 258 5.75 -23.99 -36.29
C LYS A 258 6.64 -23.83 -35.06
N GLN A 259 7.39 -24.87 -34.81
CA GLN A 259 8.72 -24.99 -34.18
C GLN A 259 9.10 -24.04 -33.05
N GLN A 260 9.30 -24.69 -31.90
CA GLN A 260 10.00 -24.25 -30.70
C GLN A 260 11.36 -23.63 -31.01
N ASN A 261 11.74 -22.57 -30.31
CA ASN A 261 13.08 -22.11 -29.92
C ASN A 261 13.57 -20.73 -30.32
N GLU A 262 12.75 -19.85 -30.87
CA GLU A 262 13.15 -18.43 -30.94
C GLU A 262 12.00 -17.52 -30.53
N PRO A 263 12.25 -16.40 -29.76
CA PRO A 263 11.23 -15.41 -29.51
C PRO A 263 10.80 -14.79 -30.86
N PRO A 264 9.50 -14.72 -31.16
CA PRO A 264 9.04 -14.19 -32.45
C PRO A 264 9.52 -12.75 -32.62
N ASN A 265 10.24 -12.51 -33.70
CA ASN A 265 10.61 -11.16 -34.12
C ASN A 265 9.33 -10.38 -34.42
N CYS A 266 9.09 -9.28 -33.69
CA CYS A 266 7.92 -8.41 -33.83
C CYS A 266 7.84 -7.63 -35.15
N PHE A 267 8.55 -8.05 -36.20
CA PHE A 267 8.63 -7.33 -37.47
C PHE A 267 7.43 -7.50 -38.41
N ASP A 268 6.52 -8.46 -38.16
CA ASP A 268 5.41 -8.73 -39.07
C ASP A 268 4.15 -7.89 -38.83
N HIS A 269 4.12 -7.01 -37.82
CA HIS A 269 2.97 -6.17 -37.50
C HIS A 269 2.75 -4.94 -38.40
N GLN A 270 3.62 -4.67 -39.35
CA GLN A 270 3.48 -3.48 -40.23
C GLN A 270 2.25 -3.52 -41.15
N ASN A 271 1.62 -4.68 -41.31
CA ASN A 271 0.52 -4.86 -42.26
C ASN A 271 -0.89 -4.84 -41.66
N VAL A 272 -1.03 -4.80 -40.32
CA VAL A 272 -2.36 -4.90 -39.65
C VAL A 272 -2.85 -3.56 -39.12
N CYS A 273 -1.96 -2.63 -38.82
CA CYS A 273 -2.33 -1.33 -38.29
C CYS A 273 -1.87 -0.22 -39.26
N GLY A 274 -2.79 0.35 -40.00
CA GLY A 274 -2.55 1.47 -40.94
C GLY A 274 -2.07 2.77 -40.27
N HIS A 275 -1.42 2.70 -39.14
CA HIS A 275 -0.99 3.83 -38.34
C HIS A 275 0.52 4.07 -38.43
N SER A 276 0.87 5.35 -38.35
CA SER A 276 2.18 5.96 -38.46
C SER A 276 3.30 5.26 -37.72
N LYS A 277 4.54 5.53 -38.14
CA LYS A 277 5.83 5.07 -37.60
C LYS A 277 6.01 5.19 -36.08
N GLU A 278 5.05 5.79 -35.35
CA GLU A 278 5.08 5.97 -33.89
C GLU A 278 4.58 4.76 -33.10
N CYS A 279 3.91 3.80 -33.76
CA CYS A 279 3.45 2.56 -33.15
C CYS A 279 4.54 1.45 -33.15
N ARG A 280 5.80 1.80 -32.97
CA ARG A 280 6.90 0.84 -32.91
C ARG A 280 6.96 0.15 -31.55
N PHE A 281 6.21 -0.92 -31.41
CA PHE A 281 6.06 -1.71 -30.19
C PHE A 281 7.27 -2.54 -29.77
N SER A 282 8.37 -2.50 -30.51
CA SER A 282 9.40 -3.53 -30.37
C SER A 282 10.28 -3.42 -29.12
N ASN A 283 10.29 -2.33 -28.38
CA ASN A 283 11.22 -2.17 -27.26
C ASN A 283 10.66 -1.52 -25.99
N ASP A 284 9.34 -1.33 -25.83
CA ASP A 284 8.83 -0.56 -24.68
C ASP A 284 7.73 -1.26 -23.90
N ARG A 285 7.99 -2.51 -23.46
CA ARG A 285 7.13 -3.28 -22.53
C ARG A 285 6.90 -2.50 -21.25
N ASP A 286 7.92 -1.79 -20.80
CA ASP A 286 7.86 -0.93 -19.64
C ASP A 286 6.93 0.26 -19.86
N ARG A 287 6.83 0.78 -21.07
CA ARG A 287 5.89 1.85 -21.40
C ARG A 287 4.44 1.39 -21.32
N LEU A 288 4.15 0.15 -21.76
CA LEU A 288 2.82 -0.44 -21.67
C LEU A 288 2.37 -0.61 -20.23
N ILE A 289 3.21 -1.24 -19.39
CA ILE A 289 2.86 -1.43 -17.98
C ILE A 289 2.72 -0.09 -17.26
N ARG A 290 3.62 0.86 -17.51
CA ARG A 290 3.54 2.22 -16.91
C ARG A 290 2.27 2.93 -17.31
N GLY A 291 1.93 2.95 -18.60
CA GLY A 291 0.72 3.57 -19.11
C GLY A 291 -0.54 2.96 -18.48
N THR A 292 -0.59 1.63 -18.42
CA THR A 292 -1.71 0.92 -17.80
C THR A 292 -1.83 1.20 -16.30
N LEU A 293 -0.70 1.20 -15.58
CA LEU A 293 -0.68 1.52 -14.15
C LEU A 293 -1.07 2.99 -13.89
N LEU A 294 -0.59 3.91 -14.72
CA LEU A 294 -0.95 5.32 -14.61
C LEU A 294 -2.46 5.52 -14.74
N GLU A 295 -3.08 4.94 -15.76
CA GLU A 295 -4.52 5.04 -15.95
C GLU A 295 -5.29 4.36 -14.81
N ALA A 296 -4.84 3.19 -14.33
CA ALA A 296 -5.47 2.49 -13.22
C ALA A 296 -5.39 3.27 -11.89
N LEU A 297 -4.23 3.88 -11.60
CA LEU A 297 -4.01 4.68 -10.38
C LEU A 297 -4.83 5.98 -10.37
N LEU A 298 -5.08 6.55 -11.54
CA LEU A 298 -5.86 7.78 -11.70
C LEU A 298 -7.33 7.51 -12.05
N HIS A 299 -7.73 6.23 -12.23
CA HIS A 299 -9.10 5.87 -12.55
C HIS A 299 -10.04 6.31 -11.43
N LYS A 300 -11.14 6.97 -11.82
CA LYS A 300 -12.21 7.33 -10.91
C LYS A 300 -13.11 6.13 -10.70
N PHE A 301 -13.17 5.63 -9.48
CA PHE A 301 -14.14 4.62 -9.07
C PHE A 301 -15.36 5.32 -8.51
N ASP A 302 -16.55 4.87 -8.92
CA ASP A 302 -17.80 5.40 -8.37
C ASP A 302 -17.88 5.08 -6.89
N SER A 303 -18.18 6.10 -6.08
CA SER A 303 -18.47 5.92 -4.68
C SER A 303 -19.82 5.22 -4.55
N THR A 304 -19.88 4.16 -3.76
CA THR A 304 -21.18 3.65 -3.29
C THR A 304 -21.74 4.66 -2.29
N ASP A 305 -23.08 4.79 -2.20
CA ASP A 305 -23.78 5.78 -1.33
C ASP A 305 -23.35 5.72 0.15
N ASP A 306 -22.67 4.68 0.60
CA ASP A 306 -22.11 4.52 1.94
C ASP A 306 -20.90 5.44 2.24
N ASP A 307 -20.35 6.13 1.26
CA ASP A 307 -19.23 7.09 1.42
C ASP A 307 -19.63 8.39 2.15
N LEU A 308 -20.89 8.53 2.61
CA LEU A 308 -21.37 9.69 3.39
C LEU A 308 -20.59 9.94 4.69
N ILE A 309 -19.89 8.93 5.21
CA ILE A 309 -19.09 9.06 6.45
C ILE A 309 -17.66 9.58 6.13
N ALA A 310 -17.19 9.43 4.91
CA ALA A 310 -15.83 9.83 4.51
C ALA A 310 -15.72 11.29 4.03
N ARG A 311 -16.80 12.07 4.10
CA ARG A 311 -16.74 13.53 3.92
C ARG A 311 -16.25 14.19 5.22
N VAL A 312 -15.01 13.89 5.63
CA VAL A 312 -14.28 14.89 6.40
C VAL A 312 -14.11 16.07 5.44
N PRO A 313 -14.74 17.22 5.69
CA PRO A 313 -14.46 18.39 4.90
C PRO A 313 -12.98 18.68 5.10
N LEU A 314 -12.17 18.39 4.09
CA LEU A 314 -10.88 19.03 3.95
C LEU A 314 -11.25 20.49 3.77
N ASN A 315 -11.32 21.25 4.88
CA ASN A 315 -11.48 22.68 4.83
C ASN A 315 -10.49 23.21 3.81
N SER A 316 -10.96 23.99 2.87
CA SER A 316 -10.16 24.52 1.78
C SER A 316 -8.95 25.35 2.27
N SER A 317 -8.97 25.78 3.53
CA SER A 317 -7.84 26.41 4.24
C SER A 317 -6.77 25.43 4.73
N ASP A 318 -7.09 24.12 4.95
CA ASP A 318 -6.15 23.12 5.42
C ASP A 318 -5.47 22.34 4.29
N ARG A 319 -5.77 22.67 3.03
CA ARG A 319 -5.03 22.20 1.86
C ARG A 319 -3.65 22.83 1.84
N GLN A 320 -2.78 22.40 2.77
CA GLN A 320 -1.39 22.80 2.73
C GLN A 320 -0.78 22.31 1.41
N PRO A 321 -0.10 23.20 0.68
CA PRO A 321 0.47 22.83 -0.61
C PRO A 321 1.57 21.79 -0.40
N PHE A 322 1.57 20.74 -1.22
CA PHE A 322 2.63 19.75 -1.25
C PHE A 322 3.98 20.43 -1.53
N SER A 323 4.93 20.27 -0.64
CA SER A 323 6.30 20.67 -0.91
C SER A 323 6.90 19.69 -1.93
N MET A 324 7.45 20.21 -3.01
CA MET A 324 8.18 19.39 -3.99
C MET A 324 9.49 18.92 -3.40
N CYS A 325 9.77 17.62 -3.50
CA CYS A 325 11.01 16.98 -3.05
C CYS A 325 12.16 17.24 -4.06
N CYS A 326 12.55 18.51 -4.24
CA CYS A 326 13.52 18.88 -5.28
C CYS A 326 14.98 18.80 -4.84
N ALA A 327 15.24 18.77 -3.53
CA ALA A 327 16.60 18.97 -3.02
C ALA A 327 17.54 17.75 -3.12
N LEU A 328 17.00 16.55 -3.35
CA LEU A 328 17.81 15.33 -3.45
C LEU A 328 18.14 14.90 -4.89
N HIS A 329 17.62 15.61 -5.90
CA HIS A 329 17.90 15.36 -7.30
C HIS A 329 18.55 16.59 -7.95
N PRO A 330 19.87 16.82 -7.74
CA PRO A 330 20.56 18.04 -8.17
C PRO A 330 20.58 18.26 -9.69
N ASN A 331 20.20 17.27 -10.49
CA ASN A 331 20.21 17.36 -11.94
C ASN A 331 18.84 17.73 -12.57
N ASP A 332 17.77 17.83 -11.78
CA ASP A 332 16.48 18.26 -12.29
C ASP A 332 16.36 19.78 -12.25
N LYS A 333 16.19 20.40 -13.43
CA LYS A 333 16.04 21.85 -13.65
C LYS A 333 14.78 22.48 -13.03
N PHE A 334 14.05 21.75 -12.18
CA PHE A 334 12.83 22.22 -11.50
C PHE A 334 13.15 22.70 -10.08
N HIS A 335 13.58 23.93 -9.95
CA HIS A 335 14.12 24.47 -8.71
C HIS A 335 13.22 25.43 -7.95
N SER A 336 13.43 25.36 -6.65
CA SER A 336 13.22 26.30 -5.55
C SER A 336 11.80 26.40 -4.97
N THR A 337 11.78 26.27 -3.66
CA THR A 337 10.63 26.34 -2.75
C THR A 337 9.97 27.71 -2.65
N GLN A 338 10.49 28.74 -3.34
CA GLN A 338 9.98 30.12 -3.34
C GLN A 338 9.54 30.62 -4.72
N CYS A 339 9.48 29.78 -5.72
CA CYS A 339 9.08 30.19 -7.06
C CYS A 339 7.56 30.36 -7.16
N GLU A 340 7.08 31.53 -7.56
CA GLU A 340 5.65 31.80 -7.84
C GLU A 340 5.08 30.84 -8.89
N ASN A 341 5.90 30.39 -9.85
CA ASN A 341 5.55 29.37 -10.83
C ASN A 341 5.23 28.01 -10.16
N CYS A 342 5.95 27.61 -9.10
CA CYS A 342 5.63 26.40 -8.36
C CYS A 342 4.30 26.52 -7.63
N HIS A 343 3.94 27.70 -7.14
CA HIS A 343 2.67 27.96 -6.50
C HIS A 343 1.50 27.88 -7.50
N ASN A 344 1.68 28.37 -8.71
CA ASN A 344 0.69 28.32 -9.79
C ASN A 344 0.58 26.91 -10.40
N LEU A 345 1.68 26.15 -10.50
CA LEU A 345 1.67 24.75 -10.91
C LEU A 345 0.95 23.85 -9.89
N ARG A 346 1.02 24.16 -8.59
CA ARG A 346 0.32 23.43 -7.52
C ARG A 346 -1.21 23.49 -7.64
N LYS A 347 -1.78 24.56 -8.18
CA LYS A 347 -3.22 24.68 -8.48
C LYS A 347 -3.64 23.86 -9.70
N LYS A 348 -2.70 23.50 -10.57
CA LYS A 348 -2.97 22.87 -11.87
C LYS A 348 -3.05 21.35 -11.79
N TYR A 349 -2.32 20.71 -10.87
CA TYR A 349 -2.22 19.27 -10.79
C TYR A 349 -2.80 18.75 -9.47
N THR A 350 -4.01 18.20 -9.54
CA THR A 350 -4.68 17.55 -8.41
C THR A 350 -4.99 16.10 -8.80
N LEU A 351 -4.86 15.20 -7.84
CA LEU A 351 -5.32 13.84 -8.04
C LEU A 351 -6.82 13.83 -8.34
N PRO A 352 -7.30 13.04 -9.32
CA PRO A 352 -8.72 12.89 -9.60
C PRO A 352 -9.47 12.45 -8.35
N GLU A 353 -10.61 13.08 -8.10
CA GLU A 353 -11.50 12.66 -7.01
C GLU A 353 -12.01 11.24 -7.25
N GLY A 354 -12.00 10.41 -6.21
CA GLY A 354 -12.42 9.00 -6.29
C GLY A 354 -11.36 8.04 -6.82
N CYS A 355 -10.15 8.49 -7.19
CA CYS A 355 -9.07 7.57 -7.49
C CYS A 355 -8.41 7.04 -6.21
N ILE A 356 -7.77 5.86 -6.32
CA ILE A 356 -7.15 5.20 -5.16
C ILE A 356 -6.04 6.03 -4.51
N LEU A 357 -5.24 6.75 -5.30
CA LEU A 357 -4.18 7.62 -4.77
C LEU A 357 -4.75 8.76 -3.94
N GLN A 358 -5.81 9.43 -4.43
CA GLN A 358 -6.47 10.50 -3.71
C GLN A 358 -7.03 10.00 -2.39
N ARG A 359 -7.65 8.81 -2.38
CA ARG A 359 -8.21 8.23 -1.17
C ARG A 359 -7.12 7.88 -0.14
N ILE A 360 -6.04 7.24 -0.54
CA ILE A 360 -4.92 6.92 0.36
C ILE A 360 -4.30 8.20 0.91
N LEU A 361 -4.07 9.19 0.05
CA LEU A 361 -3.47 10.45 0.47
C LEU A 361 -4.34 11.18 1.50
N SER A 362 -5.66 11.20 1.32
CA SER A 362 -6.58 11.81 2.29
C SER A 362 -6.46 11.19 3.68
N VAL A 363 -6.30 9.86 3.76
CA VAL A 363 -6.09 9.16 5.03
C VAL A 363 -4.71 9.43 5.61
N GLN A 364 -3.67 9.48 4.76
CA GLN A 364 -2.32 9.85 5.20
C GLN A 364 -2.23 11.26 5.80
N LEU A 365 -3.12 12.16 5.35
CA LEU A 365 -3.19 13.57 5.75
C LEU A 365 -4.20 13.83 6.87
N LEU A 366 -4.83 12.81 7.50
CA LEU A 366 -5.68 12.99 8.68
C LEU A 366 -4.97 13.77 9.78
N ILE A 367 -3.65 13.64 9.83
CA ILE A 367 -2.79 14.45 10.68
C ILE A 367 -1.45 14.69 9.97
N THR A 368 -1.08 15.95 9.86
CA THR A 368 0.16 16.40 9.20
C THR A 368 1.22 16.88 10.19
N THR A 369 0.85 16.97 11.46
CA THR A 369 1.72 17.46 12.54
C THR A 369 2.90 16.50 12.80
N ASP A 370 4.06 17.06 13.16
CA ASP A 370 5.27 16.28 13.51
C ASP A 370 5.02 15.36 14.71
N ILE A 371 5.64 14.20 14.67
CA ILE A 371 5.57 13.24 15.78
C ILE A 371 6.03 13.85 17.12
N ALA A 372 6.95 14.81 17.10
CA ALA A 372 7.40 15.50 18.31
C ALA A 372 6.27 16.29 18.99
N PHE A 373 5.32 16.84 18.21
CA PHE A 373 4.12 17.50 18.74
C PHE A 373 3.03 16.52 19.17
N ILE A 374 2.98 15.33 18.56
CA ILE A 374 2.02 14.29 18.91
C ILE A 374 2.43 13.55 20.18
N PHE A 375 3.73 13.49 20.44
CA PHE A 375 4.27 12.70 21.56
C PHE A 375 3.80 13.13 22.96
N PRO A 376 3.60 14.41 23.28
CA PRO A 376 2.93 14.82 24.52
C PRO A 376 1.51 14.27 24.68
N HIS A 377 0.72 14.29 23.61
CA HIS A 377 -0.65 13.71 23.59
C HIS A 377 -0.59 12.19 23.80
N TYR A 378 0.35 11.50 23.16
CA TYR A 378 0.60 10.08 23.39
C TYR A 378 0.92 9.78 24.86
N LYS A 379 1.78 10.58 25.52
CA LYS A 379 2.09 10.41 26.93
C LYS A 379 0.84 10.57 27.81
N ARG A 380 0.00 11.57 27.54
CA ARG A 380 -1.27 11.77 28.28
C ARG A 380 -2.19 10.56 28.13
N VAL A 381 -2.36 10.05 26.91
CA VAL A 381 -3.16 8.87 26.64
C VAL A 381 -2.62 7.67 27.39
N CYS A 382 -1.30 7.42 27.36
CA CYS A 382 -0.68 6.32 28.10
C CYS A 382 -0.89 6.44 29.62
N THR A 383 -0.73 7.64 30.20
CA THR A 383 -0.95 7.91 31.64
C THR A 383 -2.40 7.65 32.02
N PHE A 384 -3.35 8.14 31.19
CA PHE A 384 -4.76 7.91 31.42
C PHE A 384 -5.13 6.42 31.37
N LEU A 385 -4.69 5.70 30.35
CA LEU A 385 -4.95 4.28 30.21
C LEU A 385 -4.36 3.48 31.40
N ALA A 386 -3.14 3.82 31.79
CA ALA A 386 -2.47 3.17 32.94
C ALA A 386 -3.21 3.42 34.27
N SER A 387 -3.73 4.63 34.50
CA SER A 387 -4.49 4.96 35.73
C SER A 387 -5.80 4.20 35.86
N HIS A 388 -6.36 3.70 34.72
CA HIS A 388 -7.57 2.90 34.68
C HIS A 388 -7.30 1.39 34.52
N GLY A 389 -6.04 0.98 34.40
CA GLY A 389 -5.67 -0.41 34.10
C GLY A 389 -6.14 -0.86 32.70
N TRP A 390 -6.28 0.07 31.77
CA TRP A 390 -6.81 -0.19 30.43
C TRP A 390 -5.70 -0.31 29.40
N THR A 391 -5.99 -1.14 28.37
CA THR A 391 -5.20 -1.17 27.14
C THR A 391 -5.82 -0.23 26.09
N TRP A 392 -5.08 0.05 25.03
CA TRP A 392 -5.57 0.82 23.89
C TRP A 392 -6.80 0.15 23.23
N GLU A 393 -6.77 -1.17 23.13
CA GLU A 393 -7.85 -1.97 22.56
C GLU A 393 -9.14 -1.92 23.42
N MET A 394 -9.00 -1.94 24.75
CA MET A 394 -10.13 -1.73 25.66
C MET A 394 -10.74 -0.35 25.49
N TRP A 395 -9.91 0.68 25.33
CA TRP A 395 -10.35 2.03 25.03
C TRP A 395 -11.14 2.10 23.72
N LEU A 396 -10.61 1.53 22.63
CA LEU A 396 -11.30 1.51 21.33
C LEU A 396 -12.66 0.82 21.41
N LYS A 397 -12.80 -0.22 22.22
CA LYS A 397 -14.11 -0.88 22.47
C LYS A 397 -15.09 0.05 23.17
N LEU A 398 -14.65 0.77 24.21
CA LEU A 398 -15.49 1.77 24.91
C LEU A 398 -15.88 2.92 23.97
N ALA A 399 -14.96 3.39 23.14
CA ALA A 399 -15.22 4.44 22.15
C ALA A 399 -16.29 4.02 21.14
N ARG A 400 -16.27 2.76 20.72
CA ARG A 400 -17.30 2.20 19.84
C ARG A 400 -18.70 2.26 20.45
N ASN A 401 -18.82 1.84 21.69
CA ASN A 401 -20.11 1.77 22.37
C ASN A 401 -20.61 3.14 22.81
N GLY A 402 -19.90 4.23 22.48
CA GLY A 402 -20.22 5.58 22.95
C GLY A 402 -19.95 5.79 24.45
N GLU A 403 -19.32 4.82 25.11
CA GLU A 403 -19.07 4.87 26.54
C GLU A 403 -17.81 5.67 26.90
N ALA A 404 -16.87 5.80 25.97
CA ALA A 404 -15.59 6.47 26.17
C ALA A 404 -15.76 7.93 26.62
N LEU A 405 -16.74 8.63 26.08
CA LEU A 405 -17.01 10.04 26.42
C LEU A 405 -17.31 10.26 27.90
N LYS A 406 -17.87 9.26 28.59
CA LYS A 406 -18.13 9.33 30.05
C LYS A 406 -16.87 9.50 30.89
N TYR A 407 -15.72 9.07 30.35
CA TYR A 407 -14.43 9.09 31.04
C TYR A 407 -13.55 10.26 30.62
N LEU A 408 -13.83 10.90 29.48
CA LEU A 408 -13.10 12.07 28.99
C LEU A 408 -13.63 13.35 29.69
N LYS A 409 -13.09 13.64 30.86
CA LYS A 409 -13.56 14.76 31.70
C LYS A 409 -13.00 16.13 31.27
N THR A 410 -12.00 16.18 30.42
CA THR A 410 -11.38 17.43 29.96
C THR A 410 -11.27 17.47 28.43
N GLN A 411 -11.38 18.67 27.88
CA GLN A 411 -11.21 18.89 26.45
C GLN A 411 -9.81 18.47 25.96
N GLU A 412 -8.78 18.76 26.74
CA GLU A 412 -7.40 18.41 26.45
C GLU A 412 -7.18 16.88 26.31
N LEU A 413 -7.86 16.11 27.16
CA LEU A 413 -7.79 14.65 27.11
C LEU A 413 -8.52 14.12 25.87
N THR A 414 -9.71 14.66 25.58
CA THR A 414 -10.49 14.33 24.37
C THR A 414 -9.68 14.59 23.11
N GLU A 415 -9.05 15.75 23.01
CA GLU A 415 -8.18 16.12 21.91
C GLU A 415 -6.98 15.19 21.81
N SER A 416 -6.38 14.80 22.93
CA SER A 416 -5.23 13.89 22.92
C SER A 416 -5.58 12.51 22.38
N PHE A 417 -6.74 11.97 22.71
CA PHE A 417 -7.21 10.70 22.14
C PHE A 417 -7.50 10.81 20.64
N ASP A 418 -8.15 11.88 20.19
CA ASP A 418 -8.43 12.12 18.78
C ASP A 418 -7.15 12.23 17.94
N ILE A 419 -6.18 13.02 18.43
CA ILE A 419 -4.88 13.21 17.76
C ILE A 419 -4.12 11.88 17.64
N VAL A 420 -4.04 11.11 18.73
CA VAL A 420 -3.33 9.84 18.75
C VAL A 420 -4.00 8.82 17.82
N GLU A 421 -5.33 8.74 17.83
CA GLU A 421 -6.08 7.84 16.95
C GLU A 421 -5.87 8.19 15.48
N LYS A 422 -6.04 9.46 15.10
CA LYS A 422 -5.81 9.95 13.73
C LYS A 422 -4.38 9.65 13.27
N TYR A 423 -3.40 9.82 14.16
CA TYR A 423 -2.02 9.51 13.81
C TYR A 423 -1.78 8.02 13.56
N LEU A 424 -2.35 7.14 14.38
CA LEU A 424 -2.24 5.70 14.18
C LEU A 424 -2.90 5.26 12.87
N ILE A 425 -4.08 5.83 12.52
CA ILE A 425 -4.74 5.57 11.23
C ILE A 425 -3.87 6.08 10.06
N ALA A 426 -3.34 7.29 10.17
CA ALA A 426 -2.44 7.84 9.15
C ALA A 426 -1.18 6.98 8.97
N LEU A 427 -0.60 6.43 10.06
CA LEU A 427 0.54 5.50 9.97
C LEU A 427 0.21 4.22 9.22
N ILE A 428 -1.00 3.70 9.34
CA ILE A 428 -1.44 2.53 8.58
C ILE A 428 -1.46 2.87 7.09
N ALA A 429 -2.07 4.00 6.70
CA ALA A 429 -2.12 4.46 5.33
C ALA A 429 -0.72 4.76 4.74
N ARG A 430 0.25 5.16 5.57
CA ARG A 430 1.65 5.38 5.16
C ARG A 430 2.45 4.08 4.94
N ASP A 431 1.88 2.94 5.33
CA ASP A 431 2.54 1.62 5.24
C ASP A 431 1.70 0.57 4.50
N CYS A 432 0.55 0.94 3.96
CA CYS A 432 -0.33 0.08 3.18
C CYS A 432 0.29 -0.32 1.84
N SER A 433 -0.31 -1.30 1.18
CA SER A 433 -0.02 -1.68 -0.19
C SER A 433 -1.23 -1.44 -1.08
N ILE A 434 -1.00 -0.96 -2.30
CA ILE A 434 -1.98 -0.87 -3.38
C ILE A 434 -1.83 -2.14 -4.22
N MET A 435 -2.92 -2.88 -4.42
CA MET A 435 -3.00 -3.98 -5.37
C MET A 435 -3.78 -3.51 -6.59
N ILE A 436 -3.16 -3.53 -7.76
CA ILE A 436 -3.78 -3.17 -9.03
C ILE A 436 -3.87 -4.44 -9.85
N THR A 437 -5.07 -4.99 -9.98
CA THR A 437 -5.34 -6.21 -10.73
C THR A 437 -5.95 -5.87 -12.07
N ILE A 438 -5.37 -6.37 -13.14
CA ILE A 438 -5.65 -6.02 -14.52
C ILE A 438 -5.92 -7.30 -15.30
N GLN A 439 -6.98 -7.31 -16.09
CA GLN A 439 -7.32 -8.42 -16.98
C GLN A 439 -8.00 -7.87 -18.24
N ARG A 440 -7.95 -8.57 -19.36
CA ARG A 440 -8.63 -8.14 -20.58
C ARG A 440 -10.14 -8.12 -20.36
N ALA A 441 -10.79 -7.04 -20.81
CA ALA A 441 -12.24 -6.92 -20.75
C ALA A 441 -12.88 -7.61 -21.94
N ARG A 442 -13.94 -8.39 -21.73
CA ARG A 442 -14.76 -8.96 -22.77
C ARG A 442 -15.49 -7.87 -23.56
N PRO A 443 -15.87 -8.10 -24.83
CA PRO A 443 -16.62 -7.13 -25.62
C PRO A 443 -17.94 -6.70 -24.98
N ASP A 444 -18.62 -7.62 -24.29
CA ASP A 444 -19.90 -7.43 -23.59
C ASP A 444 -19.75 -6.83 -22.17
N CYS A 445 -18.53 -6.44 -21.78
CA CYS A 445 -18.30 -5.78 -20.51
C CYS A 445 -19.07 -4.45 -20.43
N PRO A 446 -19.92 -4.24 -19.41
CA PRO A 446 -20.69 -3.02 -19.25
C PRO A 446 -19.81 -1.77 -19.20
N SER A 447 -20.30 -0.66 -19.75
CA SER A 447 -19.61 0.63 -19.69
C SER A 447 -19.45 1.19 -18.26
N SER A 448 -20.29 0.74 -17.33
CA SER A 448 -20.20 1.07 -15.92
C SER A 448 -19.09 0.30 -15.17
N SER A 449 -18.50 -0.73 -15.81
CA SER A 449 -17.39 -1.46 -15.20
C SER A 449 -16.11 -0.63 -15.23
N PRO A 450 -15.19 -0.81 -14.25
CA PRO A 450 -13.91 -0.08 -14.22
C PRO A 450 -12.97 -0.59 -15.34
N VAL A 451 -13.13 -0.01 -16.51
CA VAL A 451 -12.38 -0.36 -17.74
C VAL A 451 -11.49 0.82 -18.12
N ILE A 452 -10.23 0.54 -18.37
CA ILE A 452 -9.30 1.47 -19.00
C ILE A 452 -9.09 1.08 -20.46
N SER A 453 -9.04 2.08 -21.32
CA SER A 453 -8.63 1.91 -22.71
C SER A 453 -7.19 2.34 -22.86
N GLY A 454 -6.39 1.58 -23.58
CA GLY A 454 -5.02 1.96 -23.84
C GLY A 454 -4.93 3.25 -24.64
N THR A 455 -3.87 4.01 -24.44
CA THR A 455 -3.53 5.20 -25.21
C THR A 455 -3.17 4.88 -26.67
N CYS A 456 -3.05 3.60 -26.99
CA CYS A 456 -2.74 3.07 -28.32
C CYS A 456 -3.79 2.01 -28.70
N CYS A 457 -4.15 1.95 -29.99
CA CYS A 457 -5.05 0.92 -30.54
C CYS A 457 -4.61 -0.52 -30.30
N CYS A 458 -3.36 -0.72 -29.96
CA CYS A 458 -2.76 -2.05 -29.68
C CYS A 458 -2.97 -2.50 -28.23
N ILE A 459 -3.41 -1.64 -27.31
CA ILE A 459 -3.74 -2.04 -25.94
C ILE A 459 -5.25 -2.36 -25.92
N PRO A 460 -5.61 -3.63 -25.69
CA PRO A 460 -7.02 -3.98 -25.58
C PRO A 460 -7.66 -3.26 -24.37
N ARG A 461 -8.98 -3.19 -24.36
CA ARG A 461 -9.73 -2.72 -23.19
C ARG A 461 -9.36 -3.59 -22.00
N MET A 462 -8.91 -2.97 -20.91
CA MET A 462 -8.49 -3.67 -19.68
C MET A 462 -9.49 -3.39 -18.57
N LEU A 463 -10.02 -4.46 -17.99
CA LEU A 463 -10.77 -4.41 -16.76
C LEU A 463 -9.78 -4.29 -15.60
N ILE A 464 -10.03 -3.37 -14.68
CA ILE A 464 -9.16 -3.11 -13.55
C ILE A 464 -9.90 -3.31 -12.22
N SER A 465 -9.15 -3.69 -11.21
CA SER A 465 -9.60 -3.67 -9.82
C SER A 465 -8.45 -3.15 -8.95
N CYS A 466 -8.75 -2.16 -8.13
CA CYS A 466 -7.80 -1.64 -7.16
C CYS A 466 -8.22 -2.05 -5.75
N ALA A 467 -7.25 -2.44 -4.93
CA ALA A 467 -7.49 -2.75 -3.53
C ALA A 467 -6.37 -2.19 -2.65
N VAL A 468 -6.72 -1.77 -1.43
CA VAL A 468 -5.76 -1.41 -0.39
C VAL A 468 -5.67 -2.58 0.58
N ILE A 469 -4.45 -3.05 0.82
CA ILE A 469 -4.15 -4.14 1.74
C ILE A 469 -3.08 -3.72 2.76
N ASP A 470 -2.72 -4.61 3.69
CA ASP A 470 -1.78 -4.35 4.79
C ASP A 470 -2.28 -3.27 5.76
N LEU A 471 -3.58 -3.28 6.03
CA LEU A 471 -4.26 -2.32 6.92
C LEU A 471 -4.25 -2.77 8.39
N ASP A 472 -3.23 -3.49 8.82
CA ASP A 472 -3.13 -4.00 10.20
C ASP A 472 -3.02 -2.83 11.20
N PRO A 473 -3.83 -2.83 12.27
CA PRO A 473 -3.78 -1.82 13.31
C PRO A 473 -2.37 -1.71 13.91
N LYS A 474 -1.90 -0.48 14.05
CA LYS A 474 -0.61 -0.23 14.70
C LYS A 474 -0.82 -0.14 16.21
N PRO A 475 -0.02 -0.85 17.01
CA PRO A 475 -0.08 -0.74 18.46
C PRO A 475 0.39 0.65 18.94
N LEU A 476 -0.12 1.07 20.09
CA LEU A 476 0.10 2.41 20.62
C LEU A 476 1.59 2.74 20.84
N ASP A 477 2.39 1.77 21.22
CA ASP A 477 3.85 1.91 21.44
C ASP A 477 4.64 2.22 20.15
N LYS A 478 4.04 2.00 18.97
CA LYS A 478 4.65 2.39 17.69
C LYS A 478 4.95 3.89 17.57
N LEU A 479 4.27 4.73 18.35
CA LEU A 479 4.57 6.17 18.36
C LEU A 479 5.98 6.44 18.90
N ARG A 480 6.43 5.69 19.90
CA ARG A 480 7.80 5.81 20.43
C ARG A 480 8.83 5.37 19.40
N ASP A 481 8.67 4.16 18.83
CA ASP A 481 9.55 3.66 17.78
C ASP A 481 9.67 4.66 16.61
N ARG A 482 8.54 5.32 16.29
CA ARG A 482 8.46 6.29 15.21
C ARG A 482 9.21 7.58 15.54
N LEU A 483 9.04 8.10 16.75
CA LEU A 483 9.78 9.29 17.22
C LEU A 483 11.29 9.04 17.15
N ASP A 484 11.76 7.90 17.67
CA ASP A 484 13.18 7.55 17.69
C ASP A 484 13.74 7.45 16.25
N LEU A 485 12.99 6.80 15.37
CA LEU A 485 13.38 6.68 13.97
C LEU A 485 13.45 8.04 13.25
N GLU A 486 12.41 8.87 13.37
CA GLU A 486 12.36 10.18 12.70
C GLU A 486 13.43 11.12 13.25
N THR A 487 13.71 11.05 14.54
CA THR A 487 14.80 11.80 15.18
C THR A 487 16.16 11.36 14.62
N ALA A 488 16.42 10.07 14.52
CA ALA A 488 17.68 9.55 13.97
C ALA A 488 17.87 9.93 12.50
N VAL A 489 16.84 9.77 11.69
CA VAL A 489 16.86 10.13 10.26
C VAL A 489 17.10 11.63 10.06
N THR A 490 16.43 12.47 10.82
CA THR A 490 16.58 13.94 10.74
C THR A 490 17.96 14.38 11.16
N LYS A 491 18.50 13.84 12.27
CA LYS A 491 19.85 14.13 12.73
C LYS A 491 20.90 13.79 11.66
N GLU A 492 20.72 12.69 10.95
CA GLU A 492 21.63 12.31 9.88
C GLU A 492 21.55 13.26 8.67
N ALA A 493 20.32 13.64 8.27
CA ALA A 493 20.10 14.61 7.20
C ALA A 493 20.76 15.98 7.51
N ILE A 494 20.64 16.46 8.75
CA ILE A 494 21.29 17.68 9.22
C ILE A 494 22.80 17.56 9.11
N ASN A 495 23.38 16.49 9.63
CA ASN A 495 24.83 16.27 9.62
C ASN A 495 25.40 16.28 8.19
N ARG A 496 24.63 15.78 7.21
CA ARG A 496 25.01 15.79 5.81
C ARG A 496 24.99 17.21 5.21
N GLN A 497 23.94 17.97 5.48
CA GLN A 497 23.83 19.34 5.00
C GLN A 497 25.00 20.20 5.53
N TYR A 498 25.37 20.02 6.80
CA TYR A 498 26.54 20.69 7.35
C TYR A 498 27.85 20.29 6.68
N LYS A 499 28.05 19.00 6.35
CA LYS A 499 29.26 18.55 5.63
C LYS A 499 29.35 19.10 4.23
N LEU A 500 28.23 19.35 3.56
CA LEU A 500 28.20 19.96 2.23
C LEU A 500 28.49 21.49 2.26
N LEU A 501 28.31 22.12 3.42
CA LEU A 501 28.52 23.54 3.64
C LEU A 501 29.94 23.86 4.15
N ILE A 502 30.70 22.86 4.61
CA ILE A 502 32.10 23.01 5.02
C ILE A 502 32.97 22.74 3.77
N PRO A 503 33.73 23.71 3.26
CA PRO A 503 34.66 23.49 2.15
C PRO A 503 35.66 22.39 2.54
N GLU A 504 36.03 21.51 1.61
CA GLU A 504 37.02 20.45 1.80
C GLU A 504 38.43 20.97 2.21
N SER A 505 38.65 22.29 2.14
CA SER A 505 39.87 22.92 2.57
C SER A 505 40.02 23.13 4.09
N LEU A 506 39.02 22.72 4.88
CA LEU A 506 39.03 22.83 6.36
C LEU A 506 38.80 21.48 7.07
N SER A 507 38.89 20.36 6.36
CA SER A 507 38.79 18.99 6.91
C SER A 507 40.17 18.34 7.07
#